data_70b508bc0f064cf4c009edd20f069b20
#
_entry.id   70b508bc0f064cf4c009edd20f069b20
#
_cell.length_a   1.000
_cell.length_b   1.000
_cell.length_c   1.000
_cell.angle_alpha   90.00
_cell.angle_beta   90.00
_cell.angle_gamma   90.00
#
_symmetry.space_group_name_H-M   'P 1'
#
loop_
_entity.id
_entity.type
_entity.pdbx_description
1 polymer ?
#
loop_
_entity_poly.entity_id
_entity_poly.type
_entity_poly.pdbx_seq_one_letter_code
_entity_poly.pdbx_strand_id
1 'polypeptide(L)'
;MVSIKGYQIKEQLYNGSRTLVYRAIQENEQKPVVIKILQNAYPSFNELLQFRNQYTIAKNLNIPGIIRPYSLESLQNSYALVMEDFGGISLHEYMQMNDNLSLQKLLSIVVQVSDILHNLHQNRVIHKDIKPANILINPETQQVKLIDFSIASLLPKESQEIKNPETLEGTLAYLSPEQTGRMNRGIDYRADFYALGITFYELLTGELPFKSNDAMELLHCHIAK
;
A
#
# COMPACT_ATOMS: atom_id res chain seq x y z
N MET A 1 12.42 2.86 -23.16
CA MET A 1 12.76 1.81 -22.18
C MET A 1 13.36 2.50 -20.97
N VAL A 2 12.86 2.25 -19.78
CA VAL A 2 13.40 2.86 -18.55
C VAL A 2 14.78 2.27 -18.31
N SER A 3 15.79 3.14 -18.12
CA SER A 3 17.17 2.74 -17.79
C SER A 3 17.53 3.35 -16.44
N ILE A 4 17.95 2.53 -15.50
CA ILE A 4 18.39 2.94 -14.17
C ILE A 4 19.81 2.41 -14.00
N LYS A 5 20.76 3.31 -13.77
CA LYS A 5 22.17 2.97 -13.68
C LYS A 5 22.44 1.93 -12.59
N GLY A 6 23.12 0.85 -12.92
CA GLY A 6 23.44 -0.25 -12.00
C GLY A 6 22.36 -1.30 -11.82
N TYR A 7 21.28 -1.23 -12.63
CA TYR A 7 20.15 -2.17 -12.55
C TYR A 7 19.77 -2.65 -13.96
N GLN A 8 19.67 -3.96 -14.12
CA GLN A 8 19.14 -4.59 -15.33
C GLN A 8 17.66 -4.88 -15.17
N ILE A 9 16.80 -4.11 -15.85
CA ILE A 9 15.35 -4.35 -15.88
C ILE A 9 15.03 -5.68 -16.54
N LYS A 10 14.23 -6.51 -15.90
CA LYS A 10 13.81 -7.83 -16.38
C LYS A 10 12.36 -7.85 -16.84
N GLU A 11 11.47 -7.29 -16.03
CA GLU A 11 10.04 -7.42 -16.19
C GLU A 11 9.33 -6.19 -15.64
N GLN A 12 8.23 -5.77 -16.27
CA GLN A 12 7.34 -4.76 -15.72
C GLN A 12 6.23 -5.45 -14.94
N LEU A 13 6.22 -5.26 -13.61
CA LEU A 13 5.24 -5.87 -12.70
C LEU A 13 3.95 -5.07 -12.62
N TYR A 14 4.03 -3.74 -12.76
CA TYR A 14 2.87 -2.88 -12.64
C TYR A 14 3.01 -1.63 -13.51
N ASN A 15 1.88 -1.23 -14.13
CA ASN A 15 1.76 -0.03 -14.94
C ASN A 15 0.47 0.71 -14.53
N GLY A 16 0.59 1.58 -13.53
CA GLY A 16 -0.52 2.38 -13.03
C GLY A 16 -0.44 3.84 -13.49
N SER A 17 -1.47 4.62 -13.20
CA SER A 17 -1.56 6.04 -13.60
C SER A 17 -0.51 6.93 -12.95
N ARG A 18 0.03 6.55 -11.79
CA ARG A 18 1.01 7.34 -11.02
C ARG A 18 2.38 6.72 -10.95
N THR A 19 2.47 5.38 -10.95
CA THR A 19 3.71 4.64 -10.71
C THR A 19 3.88 3.48 -11.65
N LEU A 20 5.14 3.19 -11.96
CA LEU A 20 5.58 2.00 -12.66
C LEU A 20 6.42 1.16 -11.70
N VAL A 21 6.27 -0.17 -11.76
CA VAL A 21 7.04 -1.09 -10.93
C VAL A 21 7.69 -2.13 -11.82
N TYR A 22 8.97 -2.35 -11.60
CA TYR A 22 9.79 -3.27 -12.38
C TYR A 22 10.50 -4.27 -11.47
N ARG A 23 10.60 -5.52 -11.92
CA ARG A 23 11.59 -6.46 -11.41
C ARG A 23 12.91 -6.23 -12.11
N ALA A 24 13.99 -6.21 -11.36
CA ALA A 24 15.33 -5.95 -11.89
C ALA A 24 16.39 -6.80 -11.16
N ILE A 25 17.58 -6.85 -11.74
CA ILE A 25 18.77 -7.39 -11.07
C ILE A 25 19.72 -6.23 -10.80
N GLN A 26 20.13 -6.06 -9.55
CA GLN A 26 21.21 -5.15 -9.19
C GLN A 26 22.53 -5.72 -9.70
N GLU A 27 23.22 -4.99 -10.59
CA GLU A 27 24.37 -5.52 -11.36
C GLU A 27 25.56 -5.89 -10.48
N ASN A 28 25.87 -5.09 -9.46
CA ASN A 28 27.05 -5.30 -8.60
C ASN A 28 26.93 -6.54 -7.70
N GLU A 29 25.74 -6.84 -7.18
CA GLU A 29 25.51 -7.93 -6.24
C GLU A 29 24.78 -9.11 -6.87
N GLN A 30 24.38 -9.01 -8.14
CA GLN A 30 23.53 -9.99 -8.85
C GLN A 30 22.26 -10.33 -8.06
N LYS A 31 21.75 -9.35 -7.32
CA LYS A 31 20.62 -9.50 -6.41
C LYS A 31 19.30 -9.12 -7.09
N PRO A 32 18.26 -9.96 -6.99
CA PRO A 32 16.92 -9.58 -7.46
C PRO A 32 16.36 -8.46 -6.57
N VAL A 33 15.77 -7.47 -7.24
CA VAL A 33 15.14 -6.29 -6.60
C VAL A 33 13.88 -5.89 -7.33
N VAL A 34 13.01 -5.18 -6.64
CA VAL A 34 11.87 -4.48 -7.25
C VAL A 34 12.15 -2.98 -7.22
N ILE A 35 11.89 -2.30 -8.33
CA ILE A 35 12.10 -0.86 -8.48
C ILE A 35 10.77 -0.19 -8.80
N LYS A 36 10.33 0.72 -7.93
CA LYS A 36 9.15 1.57 -8.12
C LYS A 36 9.63 2.96 -8.55
N ILE A 37 9.02 3.53 -9.59
CA ILE A 37 9.28 4.89 -10.06
C ILE A 37 7.97 5.65 -10.28
N LEU A 38 8.01 6.97 -10.23
CA LEU A 38 6.89 7.81 -10.65
C LEU A 38 6.79 7.81 -12.18
N GLN A 39 5.57 7.72 -12.70
CA GLN A 39 5.32 7.70 -14.15
C GLN A 39 5.50 9.09 -14.77
N ASN A 40 5.11 10.14 -14.03
CA ASN A 40 5.23 11.51 -14.50
C ASN A 40 6.69 11.94 -14.53
N ALA A 41 7.17 12.47 -15.66
CA ALA A 41 8.52 13.00 -15.80
C ALA A 41 8.76 14.29 -14.97
N TYR A 42 7.70 15.01 -14.62
CA TYR A 42 7.70 16.21 -13.78
C TYR A 42 6.69 16.04 -12.63
N PRO A 43 7.02 15.25 -11.61
CA PRO A 43 6.11 15.02 -10.50
C PRO A 43 5.87 16.28 -9.68
N SER A 44 4.68 16.42 -9.12
CA SER A 44 4.37 17.47 -8.15
C SER A 44 5.17 17.28 -6.85
N PHE A 45 5.28 18.35 -6.07
CA PHE A 45 5.93 18.31 -4.75
C PHE A 45 5.29 17.25 -3.83
N ASN A 46 3.97 17.15 -3.84
CA ASN A 46 3.25 16.16 -3.03
C ASN A 46 3.56 14.72 -3.45
N GLU A 47 3.64 14.42 -4.75
CA GLU A 47 4.02 13.09 -5.23
C GLU A 47 5.45 12.73 -4.79
N LEU A 48 6.39 13.66 -4.90
CA LEU A 48 7.77 13.47 -4.43
C LEU A 48 7.81 13.24 -2.90
N LEU A 49 7.03 14.00 -2.15
CA LEU A 49 6.96 13.88 -0.70
C LEU A 49 6.41 12.52 -0.28
N GLN A 50 5.30 12.08 -0.87
CA GLN A 50 4.70 10.76 -0.62
C GLN A 50 5.67 9.62 -0.98
N PHE A 51 6.39 9.76 -2.09
CA PHE A 51 7.36 8.78 -2.52
C PHE A 51 8.56 8.66 -1.56
N ARG A 52 9.08 9.79 -1.06
CA ARG A 52 10.11 9.82 -0.02
C ARG A 52 9.59 9.29 1.33
N ASN A 53 8.34 9.58 1.67
CA ASN A 53 7.72 9.13 2.90
C ASN A 53 7.70 7.60 2.97
N GLN A 54 7.34 6.94 1.88
CA GLN A 54 7.36 5.47 1.78
C GLN A 54 8.74 4.91 2.16
N TYR A 55 9.83 5.46 1.61
CA TYR A 55 11.19 5.04 1.95
C TYR A 55 11.54 5.35 3.41
N THR A 56 11.28 6.57 3.86
CA THR A 56 11.71 7.05 5.19
C THR A 56 11.05 6.27 6.32
N ILE A 57 9.74 5.96 6.19
CA ILE A 57 9.01 5.20 7.19
C ILE A 57 9.47 3.74 7.16
N ALA A 58 9.39 3.07 6.00
CA ALA A 58 9.65 1.64 5.92
C ALA A 58 11.12 1.27 6.20
N LYS A 59 12.09 2.14 5.88
CA LYS A 59 13.53 1.91 6.15
C LYS A 59 13.84 1.68 7.62
N ASN A 60 13.13 2.39 8.49
CA ASN A 60 13.37 2.37 9.93
C ASN A 60 12.58 1.27 10.66
N LEU A 61 11.75 0.53 9.94
CA LEU A 61 10.94 -0.56 10.49
C LEU A 61 11.65 -1.90 10.28
N ASN A 62 11.88 -2.62 11.38
CA ASN A 62 12.40 -3.98 11.32
C ASN A 62 11.26 -4.98 11.59
N ILE A 63 10.28 -5.00 10.66
CA ILE A 63 9.08 -5.84 10.73
C ILE A 63 9.11 -6.84 9.57
N PRO A 64 9.10 -8.16 9.83
CA PRO A 64 9.18 -9.17 8.76
C PRO A 64 8.05 -9.10 7.74
N GLY A 65 6.88 -8.61 8.13
CA GLY A 65 5.69 -8.51 7.30
C GLY A 65 5.59 -7.27 6.42
N ILE A 66 6.67 -6.48 6.25
CA ILE A 66 6.68 -5.36 5.30
C ILE A 66 7.76 -5.56 4.24
N ILE A 67 7.54 -4.98 3.06
CA ILE A 67 8.57 -4.96 2.02
C ILE A 67 9.70 -4.03 2.44
N ARG A 68 10.92 -4.55 2.48
CA ARG A 68 12.11 -3.80 2.91
C ARG A 68 12.62 -2.90 1.79
N PRO A 69 12.66 -1.58 1.96
CA PRO A 69 13.36 -0.70 1.03
C PRO A 69 14.88 -0.80 1.24
N TYR A 70 15.62 -0.84 0.14
CA TYR A 70 17.08 -0.86 0.17
C TYR A 70 17.66 0.53 -0.01
N SER A 71 17.21 1.25 -1.06
CA SER A 71 17.70 2.60 -1.36
C SER A 71 16.62 3.45 -2.05
N LEU A 72 16.85 4.75 -2.04
CA LEU A 72 16.11 5.75 -2.80
C LEU A 72 17.11 6.47 -3.71
N GLU A 73 17.10 6.08 -4.98
CA GLU A 73 18.03 6.60 -5.99
C GLU A 73 17.45 7.85 -6.64
N SER A 74 18.31 8.82 -6.98
CA SER A 74 17.91 9.98 -7.77
C SER A 74 17.73 9.58 -9.23
N LEU A 75 16.60 9.94 -9.83
CA LEU A 75 16.25 9.66 -11.21
C LEU A 75 15.77 10.96 -11.88
N GLN A 76 16.64 11.69 -12.57
CA GLN A 76 16.32 12.98 -13.20
C GLN A 76 15.60 13.93 -12.23
N ASN A 77 14.30 14.22 -12.48
CA ASN A 77 13.46 15.09 -11.64
C ASN A 77 12.69 14.33 -10.56
N SER A 78 13.00 13.05 -10.32
CA SER A 78 12.25 12.16 -9.47
C SER A 78 13.17 11.22 -8.68
N TYR A 79 12.59 10.13 -8.17
CA TYR A 79 13.28 9.06 -7.44
C TYR A 79 12.90 7.69 -7.98
N ALA A 80 13.84 6.75 -7.84
CA ALA A 80 13.59 5.32 -7.96
C ALA A 80 13.72 4.67 -6.56
N LEU A 81 12.67 4.04 -6.08
CA LEU A 81 12.66 3.29 -4.83
C LEU A 81 13.03 1.85 -5.11
N VAL A 82 14.18 1.42 -4.61
CA VAL A 82 14.68 0.05 -4.74
C VAL A 82 14.30 -0.74 -3.50
N MET A 83 13.68 -1.89 -3.68
CA MET A 83 13.13 -2.72 -2.61
C MET A 83 13.49 -4.19 -2.81
N GLU A 84 13.27 -5.00 -1.76
CA GLU A 84 13.38 -6.46 -1.86
C GLU A 84 12.40 -7.02 -2.91
N ASP A 85 12.85 -8.02 -3.67
CA ASP A 85 11.96 -8.87 -4.45
C ASP A 85 11.49 -10.02 -3.56
N PHE A 86 10.24 -9.94 -3.15
CA PHE A 86 9.59 -10.95 -2.30
C PHE A 86 9.05 -12.14 -3.10
N GLY A 87 8.99 -12.01 -4.44
CA GLY A 87 8.37 -13.02 -5.30
C GLY A 87 6.86 -13.13 -5.11
N GLY A 88 6.23 -12.11 -4.51
CA GLY A 88 4.78 -12.06 -4.29
C GLY A 88 4.04 -11.31 -5.39
N ILE A 89 2.72 -11.58 -5.49
CA ILE A 89 1.75 -10.83 -6.28
C ILE A 89 0.79 -10.11 -5.34
N SER A 90 0.04 -9.12 -5.84
CA SER A 90 -0.96 -8.45 -5.02
C SER A 90 -2.09 -9.43 -4.64
N LEU A 91 -2.65 -9.25 -3.44
CA LEU A 91 -3.79 -10.07 -3.01
C LEU A 91 -4.99 -9.87 -3.95
N HIS A 92 -5.13 -8.67 -4.53
CA HIS A 92 -6.12 -8.41 -5.56
C HIS A 92 -5.95 -9.34 -6.78
N GLU A 93 -4.74 -9.44 -7.31
CA GLU A 93 -4.41 -10.33 -8.43
C GLU A 93 -4.54 -11.81 -8.02
N TYR A 94 -4.10 -12.16 -6.82
CA TYR A 94 -4.22 -13.51 -6.28
C TYR A 94 -5.68 -13.97 -6.18
N MET A 95 -6.60 -13.09 -5.78
CA MET A 95 -8.04 -13.36 -5.77
C MET A 95 -8.58 -13.61 -7.18
N GLN A 96 -8.17 -12.80 -8.17
CA GLN A 96 -8.60 -12.98 -9.56
C GLN A 96 -8.12 -14.29 -10.19
N MET A 97 -6.98 -14.81 -9.74
CA MET A 97 -6.44 -16.09 -10.21
C MET A 97 -7.06 -17.31 -9.51
N ASN A 98 -7.77 -17.09 -8.39
CA ASN A 98 -8.27 -18.16 -7.53
C ASN A 98 -9.73 -17.91 -7.13
N ASP A 99 -10.68 -18.30 -7.98
CA ASP A 99 -12.13 -18.06 -7.79
C ASP A 99 -12.72 -18.65 -6.50
N ASN A 100 -12.07 -19.63 -5.88
CA ASN A 100 -12.57 -20.35 -4.71
C ASN A 100 -11.48 -20.52 -3.63
N LEU A 101 -11.09 -19.42 -2.99
CA LEU A 101 -10.19 -19.50 -1.84
C LEU A 101 -10.94 -20.13 -0.64
N SER A 102 -10.34 -21.16 -0.04
CA SER A 102 -10.93 -21.75 1.16
C SER A 102 -10.95 -20.75 2.32
N LEU A 103 -11.97 -20.86 3.18
CA LEU A 103 -12.08 -20.01 4.38
C LEU A 103 -10.80 -20.07 5.24
N GLN A 104 -10.17 -21.24 5.32
CA GLN A 104 -8.91 -21.40 6.05
C GLN A 104 -7.78 -20.55 5.47
N LYS A 105 -7.65 -20.48 4.14
CA LYS A 105 -6.67 -19.60 3.47
C LYS A 105 -6.97 -18.13 3.74
N LEU A 106 -8.22 -17.70 3.60
CA LEU A 106 -8.65 -16.34 3.87
C LEU A 106 -8.34 -15.92 5.30
N LEU A 107 -8.68 -16.77 6.28
CA LEU A 107 -8.35 -16.53 7.69
C LEU A 107 -6.84 -16.45 7.93
N SER A 108 -6.05 -17.32 7.30
CA SER A 108 -4.58 -17.27 7.41
C SER A 108 -4.01 -15.96 6.90
N ILE A 109 -4.53 -15.42 5.80
CA ILE A 109 -4.12 -14.12 5.26
C ILE A 109 -4.46 -13.01 6.25
N VAL A 110 -5.69 -12.97 6.75
CA VAL A 110 -6.16 -11.93 7.69
C VAL A 110 -5.38 -11.95 9.00
N VAL A 111 -5.08 -13.14 9.54
CA VAL A 111 -4.25 -13.28 10.74
C VAL A 111 -2.84 -12.70 10.50
N GLN A 112 -2.20 -13.04 9.37
CA GLN A 112 -0.88 -12.49 9.04
C GLN A 112 -0.92 -10.96 8.91
N VAL A 113 -1.93 -10.39 8.21
CA VAL A 113 -2.08 -8.94 8.09
C VAL A 113 -2.31 -8.30 9.45
N SER A 114 -3.12 -8.92 10.32
CA SER A 114 -3.37 -8.43 11.69
C SER A 114 -2.10 -8.39 12.53
N ASP A 115 -1.25 -9.41 12.43
CA ASP A 115 0.04 -9.47 13.12
C ASP A 115 1.00 -8.38 12.61
N ILE A 116 1.00 -8.12 11.29
CA ILE A 116 1.80 -7.03 10.70
C ILE A 116 1.31 -5.68 11.21
N LEU A 117 -0.01 -5.43 11.21
CA LEU A 117 -0.60 -4.20 11.73
C LEU A 117 -0.31 -4.02 13.22
N HIS A 118 -0.40 -5.08 14.02
CA HIS A 118 -0.01 -5.03 15.43
C HIS A 118 1.42 -4.50 15.59
N ASN A 119 2.38 -5.06 14.83
CA ASN A 119 3.77 -4.64 14.87
C ASN A 119 3.97 -3.19 14.37
N LEU A 120 3.24 -2.76 13.33
CA LEU A 120 3.27 -1.37 12.86
C LEU A 120 2.77 -0.41 13.96
N HIS A 121 1.64 -0.71 14.60
CA HIS A 121 1.07 0.11 15.65
C HIS A 121 1.95 0.17 16.91
N GLN A 122 2.63 -0.92 17.26
CA GLN A 122 3.65 -0.91 18.33
C GLN A 122 4.82 0.04 18.00
N ASN A 123 5.16 0.19 16.72
CA ASN A 123 6.15 1.15 16.23
C ASN A 123 5.53 2.55 15.94
N ARG A 124 4.30 2.79 16.40
CA ARG A 124 3.55 4.05 16.22
C ARG A 124 3.34 4.47 14.78
N VAL A 125 3.28 3.53 13.85
CA VAL A 125 3.00 3.76 12.44
C VAL A 125 1.57 3.36 12.14
N ILE A 126 0.82 4.23 11.47
CA ILE A 126 -0.50 3.96 10.87
C ILE A 126 -0.30 3.91 9.36
N HIS A 127 -0.78 2.84 8.71
CA HIS A 127 -0.60 2.61 7.28
C HIS A 127 -1.54 3.48 6.41
N LYS A 128 -2.83 3.54 6.77
CA LYS A 128 -3.93 4.32 6.17
C LYS A 128 -4.40 3.90 4.78
N ASP A 129 -3.77 2.92 4.13
CA ASP A 129 -4.17 2.44 2.79
C ASP A 129 -4.15 0.91 2.73
N ILE A 130 -4.76 0.24 3.72
CA ILE A 130 -4.92 -1.22 3.73
C ILE A 130 -5.99 -1.60 2.73
N LYS A 131 -5.60 -2.42 1.75
CA LYS A 131 -6.47 -2.93 0.68
C LYS A 131 -5.80 -4.11 -0.04
N PRO A 132 -6.50 -4.94 -0.81
CA PRO A 132 -5.92 -6.10 -1.50
C PRO A 132 -4.75 -5.74 -2.43
N ALA A 133 -4.76 -4.56 -3.05
CA ALA A 133 -3.67 -4.11 -3.92
C ALA A 133 -2.36 -3.80 -3.16
N ASN A 134 -2.43 -3.48 -1.86
CA ASN A 134 -1.29 -3.15 -1.01
C ASN A 134 -0.84 -4.30 -0.10
N ILE A 135 -1.43 -5.47 -0.26
CA ILE A 135 -1.07 -6.71 0.42
C ILE A 135 -0.46 -7.63 -0.63
N LEU A 136 0.80 -8.00 -0.49
CA LEU A 136 1.43 -9.03 -1.33
C LEU A 136 1.29 -10.39 -0.67
N ILE A 137 1.03 -11.41 -1.48
CA ILE A 137 1.10 -12.81 -1.08
C ILE A 137 2.08 -13.54 -2.00
N ASN A 138 2.99 -14.30 -1.42
CA ASN A 138 3.82 -15.21 -2.19
C ASN A 138 3.05 -16.51 -2.41
N PRO A 139 2.73 -16.90 -3.66
CA PRO A 139 1.90 -18.08 -3.93
C PRO A 139 2.51 -19.40 -3.47
N GLU A 140 3.84 -19.49 -3.40
CA GLU A 140 4.56 -20.70 -3.01
C GLU A 140 4.61 -20.86 -1.49
N THR A 141 5.01 -19.79 -0.79
CA THR A 141 5.22 -19.83 0.67
C THR A 141 3.98 -19.47 1.46
N GLN A 142 2.97 -18.89 0.81
CA GLN A 142 1.74 -18.35 1.42
C GLN A 142 2.02 -17.26 2.48
N GLN A 143 3.21 -16.68 2.47
CA GLN A 143 3.56 -15.54 3.30
C GLN A 143 2.97 -14.25 2.75
N VAL A 144 2.64 -13.34 3.65
CA VAL A 144 2.04 -12.04 3.34
C VAL A 144 2.97 -10.90 3.74
N LYS A 145 3.04 -9.86 2.91
CA LYS A 145 3.74 -8.61 3.23
C LYS A 145 2.92 -7.39 2.82
N LEU A 146 3.00 -6.32 3.60
CA LEU A 146 2.44 -5.02 3.27
C LEU A 146 3.42 -4.19 2.45
N ILE A 147 2.86 -3.41 1.52
CA ILE A 147 3.56 -2.44 0.67
C ILE A 147 2.88 -1.07 0.75
N ASP A 148 3.56 -0.07 0.22
CA ASP A 148 3.05 1.28 -0.04
C ASP A 148 2.74 2.12 1.21
N PHE A 149 3.80 2.58 1.86
CA PHE A 149 3.75 3.50 3.00
C PHE A 149 3.70 4.99 2.59
N SER A 150 3.23 5.31 1.37
CA SER A 150 3.26 6.68 0.81
C SER A 150 2.46 7.68 1.64
N ILE A 151 1.31 7.26 2.19
CA ILE A 151 0.45 8.09 3.04
C ILE A 151 0.47 7.66 4.51
N ALA A 152 1.33 6.72 4.88
CA ALA A 152 1.50 6.31 6.27
C ALA A 152 1.99 7.47 7.15
N SER A 153 1.65 7.45 8.42
CA SER A 153 2.06 8.47 9.39
C SER A 153 2.58 7.90 10.68
N LEU A 154 3.34 8.73 11.41
CA LEU A 154 3.81 8.44 12.76
C LEU A 154 2.90 9.13 13.79
N LEU A 155 2.36 8.37 14.75
CA LEU A 155 1.65 8.93 15.90
C LEU A 155 2.64 9.71 16.80
N PRO A 156 2.31 10.92 17.34
CA PRO A 156 1.04 11.62 17.41
C PRO A 156 0.94 12.86 16.48
N LYS A 157 1.43 12.81 15.25
CA LYS A 157 1.62 14.01 14.39
C LYS A 157 0.42 14.38 13.51
N GLU A 158 -0.75 13.77 13.69
CA GLU A 158 -1.88 14.12 12.83
C GLU A 158 -2.74 15.21 13.44
N SER A 159 -2.76 16.36 12.76
CA SER A 159 -3.77 17.39 12.93
C SER A 159 -5.00 17.07 12.10
N GLN A 160 -6.19 17.34 12.64
CA GLN A 160 -7.43 17.29 11.85
C GLN A 160 -7.42 18.44 10.84
N GLU A 161 -7.33 18.12 9.57
CA GLU A 161 -7.63 19.04 8.48
C GLU A 161 -8.83 18.51 7.71
N ILE A 162 -9.84 19.35 7.52
CA ILE A 162 -10.97 19.06 6.63
C ILE A 162 -10.39 19.06 5.21
N LYS A 163 -10.26 17.86 4.61
CA LYS A 163 -9.76 17.72 3.25
C LYS A 163 -10.91 17.71 2.24
N ASN A 164 -10.69 18.34 1.10
CA ASN A 164 -11.60 18.23 -0.04
C ASN A 164 -11.62 16.76 -0.50
N PRO A 165 -12.78 16.16 -0.88
CA PRO A 165 -12.86 14.81 -1.42
C PRO A 165 -11.87 14.51 -2.56
N GLU A 166 -11.58 15.51 -3.39
CA GLU A 166 -10.60 15.39 -4.48
C GLU A 166 -9.14 15.29 -4.00
N THR A 167 -8.88 15.68 -2.75
CA THR A 167 -7.55 15.65 -2.12
C THR A 167 -7.39 14.58 -1.06
N LEU A 168 -8.42 13.71 -0.88
CA LEU A 168 -8.35 12.62 0.08
C LEU A 168 -7.23 11.64 -0.31
N GLU A 169 -6.41 11.30 0.66
CA GLU A 169 -5.37 10.28 0.53
C GLU A 169 -5.97 8.89 0.78
N GLY A 170 -5.55 7.92 -0.03
CA GLY A 170 -6.03 6.55 0.05
C GLY A 170 -7.10 6.21 -0.99
N THR A 171 -7.55 4.98 -0.93
CA THR A 171 -8.57 4.47 -1.85
C THR A 171 -9.95 4.58 -1.21
N LEU A 172 -10.83 5.40 -1.77
CA LEU A 172 -12.13 5.75 -1.17
C LEU A 172 -12.95 4.54 -0.70
N ALA A 173 -12.89 3.42 -1.41
CA ALA A 173 -13.65 2.21 -1.07
C ALA A 173 -13.22 1.53 0.24
N TYR A 174 -12.03 1.86 0.78
CA TYR A 174 -11.49 1.27 2.03
C TYR A 174 -11.28 2.34 3.12
N LEU A 175 -11.66 3.58 2.82
CA LEU A 175 -11.38 4.73 3.68
C LEU A 175 -12.17 4.64 4.99
N SER A 176 -11.50 4.80 6.13
CA SER A 176 -12.21 4.85 7.41
C SER A 176 -12.99 6.17 7.56
N PRO A 177 -14.10 6.18 8.35
CA PRO A 177 -14.90 7.37 8.57
C PRO A 177 -14.10 8.61 8.99
N GLU A 178 -13.12 8.44 9.88
CA GLU A 178 -12.26 9.54 10.35
C GLU A 178 -11.30 10.08 9.30
N GLN A 179 -10.88 9.25 8.32
CA GLN A 179 -10.05 9.70 7.22
C GLN A 179 -10.79 10.63 6.25
N THR A 180 -12.11 10.63 6.27
CA THR A 180 -12.93 11.54 5.43
C THR A 180 -12.76 13.01 5.79
N GLY A 181 -12.20 13.30 6.98
CA GLY A 181 -12.10 14.66 7.53
C GLY A 181 -13.45 15.27 7.94
N ARG A 182 -14.54 14.48 7.93
CA ARG A 182 -15.91 14.92 8.25
C ARG A 182 -16.35 14.53 9.64
N MET A 183 -15.54 13.78 10.36
CA MET A 183 -15.76 13.44 11.75
C MET A 183 -14.92 14.33 12.66
N ASN A 184 -15.48 14.72 13.81
CA ASN A 184 -14.72 15.47 14.82
C ASN A 184 -13.78 14.53 15.61
N ARG A 185 -12.90 13.82 14.89
CA ARG A 185 -12.00 12.82 15.43
C ARG A 185 -10.73 12.71 14.58
N GLY A 186 -9.56 12.69 15.23
CA GLY A 186 -8.29 12.44 14.57
C GLY A 186 -8.13 11.01 14.06
N ILE A 187 -7.29 10.82 13.07
CA ILE A 187 -6.93 9.50 12.54
C ILE A 187 -6.02 8.82 13.55
N ASP A 188 -6.34 7.58 13.92
CA ASP A 188 -5.49 6.72 14.74
C ASP A 188 -5.43 5.29 14.15
N TYR A 189 -4.80 4.36 14.88
CA TYR A 189 -4.60 2.97 14.44
C TYR A 189 -5.90 2.23 14.07
N ARG A 190 -7.07 2.70 14.53
CA ARG A 190 -8.38 2.10 14.19
C ARG A 190 -8.75 2.27 12.73
N ALA A 191 -8.17 3.27 12.05
CA ALA A 191 -8.33 3.44 10.62
C ALA A 191 -7.84 2.21 9.83
N ASP A 192 -6.71 1.63 10.24
CA ASP A 192 -6.18 0.42 9.60
C ASP A 192 -7.08 -0.80 9.86
N PHE A 193 -7.68 -0.91 11.06
CA PHE A 193 -8.61 -2.00 11.37
C PHE A 193 -9.92 -1.90 10.60
N TYR A 194 -10.43 -0.67 10.39
CA TYR A 194 -11.58 -0.45 9.53
C TYR A 194 -11.29 -0.92 8.10
N ALA A 195 -10.19 -0.45 7.53
CA ALA A 195 -9.76 -0.82 6.18
C ALA A 195 -9.49 -2.33 6.03
N LEU A 196 -8.95 -2.99 7.07
CA LEU A 196 -8.82 -4.44 7.13
C LEU A 196 -10.19 -5.13 7.13
N GLY A 197 -11.18 -4.59 7.86
CA GLY A 197 -12.55 -5.09 7.87
C GLY A 197 -13.19 -5.05 6.48
N ILE A 198 -13.05 -3.93 5.75
CA ILE A 198 -13.51 -3.80 4.35
C ILE A 198 -12.77 -4.79 3.45
N THR A 199 -11.46 -4.90 3.59
CA THR A 199 -10.64 -5.86 2.84
C THR A 199 -11.09 -7.29 3.09
N PHE A 200 -11.36 -7.66 4.34
CA PHE A 200 -11.81 -9.01 4.68
C PHE A 200 -13.23 -9.29 4.19
N TYR A 201 -14.11 -8.29 4.23
CA TYR A 201 -15.44 -8.42 3.63
C TYR A 201 -15.33 -8.74 2.13
N GLU A 202 -14.51 -7.97 1.39
CA GLU A 202 -14.28 -8.19 -0.04
C GLU A 202 -13.68 -9.58 -0.32
N LEU A 203 -12.71 -10.03 0.51
CA LEU A 203 -12.13 -11.37 0.41
C LEU A 203 -13.15 -12.49 0.58
N LEU A 204 -14.15 -12.32 1.48
CA LEU A 204 -15.17 -13.34 1.77
C LEU A 204 -16.30 -13.36 0.75
N THR A 205 -16.71 -12.18 0.24
CA THR A 205 -17.90 -12.03 -0.59
C THR A 205 -17.59 -11.86 -2.08
N GLY A 206 -16.34 -11.54 -2.42
CA GLY A 206 -15.94 -11.14 -3.77
C GLY A 206 -16.37 -9.73 -4.14
N GLU A 207 -16.96 -8.97 -3.22
CA GLU A 207 -17.53 -7.65 -3.48
C GLU A 207 -17.23 -6.66 -2.34
N LEU A 208 -17.11 -5.38 -2.69
CA LEU A 208 -17.02 -4.30 -1.70
C LEU A 208 -18.36 -4.13 -0.97
N PRO A 209 -18.35 -3.81 0.35
CA PRO A 209 -19.59 -3.57 1.12
C PRO A 209 -20.36 -2.34 0.63
N PHE A 210 -19.65 -1.35 0.10
CA PHE A 210 -20.23 -0.13 -0.44
C PHE A 210 -19.75 0.09 -1.87
N LYS A 211 -20.69 0.40 -2.77
CA LYS A 211 -20.43 0.67 -4.20
C LYS A 211 -21.20 1.93 -4.59
N SER A 212 -20.51 2.91 -5.14
CA SER A 212 -21.08 4.10 -5.77
C SER A 212 -20.09 4.66 -6.78
N ASN A 213 -20.62 5.24 -7.85
CA ASN A 213 -19.86 6.03 -8.82
C ASN A 213 -19.67 7.48 -8.35
N ASP A 214 -20.43 7.92 -7.34
CA ASP A 214 -20.29 9.22 -6.70
C ASP A 214 -19.40 9.10 -5.45
N ALA A 215 -18.28 9.81 -5.46
CA ALA A 215 -17.32 9.84 -4.35
C ALA A 215 -17.96 10.32 -3.04
N MET A 216 -18.90 11.26 -3.10
CA MET A 216 -19.59 11.82 -1.95
C MET A 216 -20.57 10.83 -1.33
N GLU A 217 -21.30 10.09 -2.17
CA GLU A 217 -22.18 9.02 -1.73
C GLU A 217 -21.39 7.88 -1.09
N LEU A 218 -20.23 7.50 -1.69
CA LEU A 218 -19.36 6.47 -1.13
C LEU A 218 -18.83 6.88 0.26
N LEU A 219 -18.37 8.13 0.41
CA LEU A 219 -17.96 8.67 1.71
C LEU A 219 -19.10 8.65 2.74
N HIS A 220 -20.33 8.99 2.31
CA HIS A 220 -21.50 8.93 3.18
C HIS A 220 -21.79 7.49 3.65
N CYS A 221 -21.62 6.49 2.77
CA CYS A 221 -21.78 5.09 3.17
C CYS A 221 -20.81 4.69 4.27
N HIS A 222 -19.54 5.11 4.21
CA HIS A 222 -18.56 4.82 5.27
C HIS A 222 -18.86 5.50 6.61
N ILE A 223 -19.61 6.60 6.62
CA ILE A 223 -19.93 7.36 7.83
C ILE A 223 -21.26 6.90 8.47
N ALA A 224 -22.28 6.57 7.65
CA ALA A 224 -23.68 6.48 8.09
C ALA A 224 -24.35 5.11 7.85
N LYS A 225 -23.72 4.18 7.16
CA LYS A 225 -24.21 2.82 6.92
C LYS A 225 -23.36 1.79 7.64
#